data_baf578a40247d38eba482fe7e5b9c1d8
#
_entry.id   baf578a40247d38eba482fe7e5b9c1d8
#
_cell.length_a   1.000
_cell.length_b   1.000
_cell.length_c   1.000
_cell.angle_alpha   90.00
_cell.angle_beta   90.00
_cell.angle_gamma   90.00
#
_symmetry.space_group_name_H-M   'P 1'
#
loop_
_entity.id
_entity.type
_entity.pdbx_description
1 polymer ?
#
loop_
_entity_poly.entity_id
_entity_poly.type
_entity_poly.pdbx_seq_one_letter_code
_entity_poly.pdbx_strand_id
1 'polypeptide(L)'
;MALISLASMPNWIWYTLIALLGAGVGGYLIHLIYTLPYRMMLEWQAEMIQVINPIILDDAQDKLLTGFGSSYHQKVAPAYLYAIMMPLSALLSISTLAIQGISIIGALSVIFVWFGLGLAGIDYRVQLLPDRLVLPLGMIGLMANGFGVLTTPVDAIFGAVVGFWYFG
;
A
#
# COMPACT_ATOMS: atom_id res chain seq x y z
N MET A 1 -3.56 -2.69 36.33
CA MET A 1 -3.71 -1.27 36.66
C MET A 1 -3.37 -0.31 35.51
N ALA A 2 -2.44 -0.65 34.59
CA ALA A 2 -2.06 0.22 33.45
C ALA A 2 -3.12 0.37 32.34
N LEU A 3 -4.02 -0.59 32.14
CA LEU A 3 -5.04 -0.56 31.07
C LEU A 3 -6.19 0.43 31.36
N ILE A 4 -6.47 0.74 32.61
CA ILE A 4 -7.53 1.69 32.99
C ILE A 4 -7.10 3.15 32.71
N SER A 5 -5.81 3.42 32.73
CA SER A 5 -5.22 4.74 32.43
C SER A 5 -5.34 5.15 30.96
N LEU A 6 -5.33 4.20 30.01
CA LEU A 6 -5.42 4.49 28.57
C LEU A 6 -6.82 4.94 28.13
N ALA A 7 -7.87 4.39 28.75
CA ALA A 7 -9.27 4.76 28.46
C ALA A 7 -9.67 6.15 28.96
N SER A 8 -8.92 6.72 29.91
CA SER A 8 -9.18 8.04 30.46
C SER A 8 -8.38 9.17 29.78
N MET A 9 -7.59 8.88 28.78
CA MET A 9 -6.83 9.89 28.09
C MET A 9 -7.74 10.79 27.22
N PRO A 10 -7.52 12.12 27.24
CA PRO A 10 -8.30 13.04 26.41
C PRO A 10 -8.10 12.75 24.93
N ASN A 11 -9.17 12.89 24.16
CA ASN A 11 -9.21 12.51 22.71
C ASN A 11 -8.10 13.17 21.88
N TRP A 12 -7.65 14.37 22.22
CA TRP A 12 -6.59 15.06 21.49
C TRP A 12 -5.26 14.31 21.50
N ILE A 13 -4.96 13.52 22.55
CA ILE A 13 -3.76 12.68 22.61
C ILE A 13 -3.82 11.59 21.54
N TRP A 14 -4.98 10.96 21.36
CA TRP A 14 -5.17 9.94 20.31
C TRP A 14 -5.04 10.53 18.92
N TYR A 15 -5.60 11.71 18.68
CA TYR A 15 -5.44 12.39 17.38
C TYR A 15 -3.99 12.79 17.10
N THR A 16 -3.23 13.23 18.10
CA THR A 16 -1.80 13.54 17.91
C THR A 16 -0.98 12.29 17.64
N LEU A 17 -1.23 11.19 18.35
CA LEU A 17 -0.53 9.92 18.11
C LEU A 17 -0.79 9.39 16.70
N ILE A 18 -2.05 9.40 16.26
CA ILE A 18 -2.38 8.91 14.91
C ILE A 18 -1.84 9.84 13.82
N ALA A 19 -1.76 11.15 14.08
CA ALA A 19 -1.12 12.09 13.16
C ALA A 19 0.36 11.79 12.98
N LEU A 20 1.07 11.53 14.07
CA LEU A 20 2.49 11.16 14.02
C LEU A 20 2.71 9.82 13.34
N LEU A 21 1.88 8.82 13.66
CA LEU A 21 1.91 7.53 12.97
C LEU A 21 1.61 7.67 11.48
N GLY A 22 0.56 8.43 11.12
CA GLY A 22 0.20 8.70 9.74
C GLY A 22 1.33 9.40 8.98
N ALA A 23 1.98 10.40 9.58
CA ALA A 23 3.14 11.06 8.98
C ALA A 23 4.30 10.07 8.75
N GLY A 24 4.61 9.24 9.74
CA GLY A 24 5.64 8.20 9.62
C GLY A 24 5.33 7.20 8.50
N VAL A 25 4.07 6.73 8.45
CA VAL A 25 3.60 5.83 7.38
C VAL A 25 3.67 6.52 6.02
N GLY A 26 3.27 7.81 5.92
CA GLY A 26 3.39 8.59 4.68
C GLY A 26 4.82 8.65 4.16
N GLY A 27 5.81 8.84 5.05
CA GLY A 27 7.23 8.76 4.70
C GLY A 27 7.66 7.37 4.23
N TYR A 28 7.20 6.31 4.90
CA TYR A 28 7.48 4.94 4.52
C TYR A 28 6.83 4.54 3.18
N LEU A 29 5.60 5.02 2.92
CA LEU A 29 4.90 4.79 1.65
C LEU A 29 5.69 5.34 0.47
N ILE A 30 6.34 6.50 0.59
CA ILE A 30 7.21 7.02 -0.48
C ILE A 30 8.36 6.05 -0.75
N HIS A 31 8.99 5.53 0.31
CA HIS A 31 10.03 4.53 0.14
C HIS A 31 9.49 3.29 -0.61
N LEU A 32 8.30 2.81 -0.24
CA LEU A 32 7.65 1.68 -0.93
C LEU A 32 7.32 1.99 -2.39
N ILE A 33 6.73 3.15 -2.69
CA ILE A 33 6.37 3.60 -4.05
C ILE A 33 7.60 3.59 -4.98
N TYR A 34 8.78 3.85 -4.43
CA TYR A 34 10.03 3.88 -5.21
C TYR A 34 10.78 2.56 -5.25
N THR A 35 10.70 1.74 -4.21
CA THR A 35 11.47 0.49 -4.11
C THR A 35 10.71 -0.73 -4.59
N LEU A 36 9.40 -0.80 -4.35
CA LEU A 36 8.61 -1.99 -4.67
C LEU A 36 8.55 -2.27 -6.18
N PRO A 37 8.21 -1.30 -7.06
CA PRO A 37 8.19 -1.54 -8.49
C PRO A 37 9.56 -1.94 -9.04
N TYR A 38 10.63 -1.36 -8.52
CA TYR A 38 11.99 -1.70 -8.92
C TYR A 38 12.33 -3.17 -8.59
N ARG A 39 12.00 -3.64 -7.38
CA ARG A 39 12.21 -5.03 -6.99
C ARG A 39 11.39 -6.00 -7.82
N MET A 40 10.14 -5.69 -8.10
CA MET A 40 9.27 -6.52 -8.95
C MET A 40 9.83 -6.64 -10.37
N MET A 41 10.31 -5.54 -10.94
CA MET A 41 10.94 -5.57 -12.27
C MET A 41 12.20 -6.44 -12.29
N LEU A 42 13.03 -6.39 -11.26
CA LEU A 42 14.21 -7.25 -11.15
C LEU A 42 13.85 -8.73 -11.04
N GLU A 43 12.81 -9.06 -10.28
CA GLU A 43 12.32 -10.44 -10.14
C GLU A 43 11.78 -10.96 -11.48
N TRP A 44 10.96 -10.20 -12.19
CA TRP A 44 10.45 -10.57 -13.51
C TRP A 44 11.57 -10.73 -14.55
N GLN A 45 12.59 -9.89 -14.50
CA GLN A 45 13.77 -10.05 -15.36
C GLN A 45 14.50 -11.35 -15.05
N ALA A 46 14.69 -11.69 -13.78
CA ALA A 46 15.34 -12.94 -13.38
C ALA A 46 14.53 -14.17 -13.84
N GLU A 47 13.20 -14.13 -13.72
CA GLU A 47 12.32 -15.20 -14.20
C GLU A 47 12.37 -15.33 -15.73
N MET A 48 12.32 -14.22 -16.45
CA MET A 48 12.43 -14.20 -17.93
C MET A 48 13.75 -14.79 -18.41
N ILE A 49 14.87 -14.47 -17.74
CA ILE A 49 16.18 -15.01 -18.07
C ILE A 49 16.22 -16.53 -17.89
N GLN A 50 15.61 -17.06 -16.82
CA GLN A 50 15.55 -18.51 -16.61
C GLN A 50 14.75 -19.25 -17.69
N VAL A 51 13.70 -18.62 -18.23
CA VAL A 51 12.89 -19.20 -19.32
C VAL A 51 13.61 -19.11 -20.66
N ILE A 52 14.33 -18.03 -20.91
CA ILE A 52 14.97 -17.73 -22.21
C ILE A 52 16.36 -18.40 -22.32
N ASN A 53 17.06 -18.61 -21.20
CA ASN A 53 18.42 -19.15 -21.15
C ASN A 53 18.62 -20.49 -21.91
N PRO A 54 17.67 -21.46 -21.96
CA PRO A 54 17.83 -22.65 -22.80
C PRO A 54 17.65 -22.41 -24.31
N ILE A 55 17.18 -21.23 -24.72
CA ILE A 55 16.77 -20.95 -26.10
C ILE A 55 17.76 -20.02 -26.84
N ILE A 56 18.50 -19.19 -26.11
CA ILE A 56 19.34 -18.12 -26.69
C ILE A 56 20.80 -18.32 -26.32
N LEU A 57 21.66 -18.30 -27.36
CA LEU A 57 23.12 -18.32 -27.24
C LEU A 57 23.66 -17.10 -26.45
N ASP A 58 24.79 -17.30 -25.78
CA ASP A 58 25.45 -16.42 -24.78
C ASP A 58 25.48 -14.91 -25.11
N ASP A 59 25.63 -14.53 -26.41
CA ASP A 59 25.85 -13.14 -26.84
C ASP A 59 24.57 -12.26 -26.79
N ALA A 60 23.39 -12.87 -26.85
CA ALA A 60 22.12 -12.16 -26.74
C ALA A 60 21.72 -11.92 -25.29
N GLN A 61 22.17 -12.78 -24.37
CA GLN A 61 21.90 -12.69 -22.94
C GLN A 61 22.55 -11.44 -22.32
N ASP A 62 23.81 -11.16 -22.68
CA ASP A 62 24.55 -10.00 -22.17
C ASP A 62 23.95 -8.66 -22.65
N LYS A 63 23.46 -8.62 -23.89
CA LYS A 63 22.76 -7.46 -24.46
C LYS A 63 21.38 -7.22 -23.84
N LEU A 64 20.64 -8.28 -23.50
CA LEU A 64 19.36 -8.17 -22.80
C LEU A 64 19.56 -7.70 -21.37
N LEU A 65 20.53 -8.27 -20.63
CA LEU A 65 20.86 -7.87 -19.27
C LEU A 65 21.28 -6.40 -19.17
N THR A 66 22.12 -5.94 -20.07
CA THR A 66 22.60 -4.56 -20.12
C THR A 66 21.53 -3.58 -20.61
N GLY A 67 20.70 -4.00 -21.58
CA GLY A 67 19.63 -3.16 -22.15
C GLY A 67 18.49 -2.91 -21.18
N PHE A 68 18.03 -3.92 -20.46
CA PHE A 68 16.95 -3.78 -19.50
C PHE A 68 17.40 -3.16 -18.18
N GLY A 69 18.58 -3.52 -17.67
CA GLY A 69 19.11 -3.00 -16.40
C GLY A 69 19.47 -1.52 -16.44
N SER A 70 19.86 -1.00 -17.60
CA SER A 70 20.23 0.41 -17.76
C SER A 70 19.02 1.37 -17.78
N SER A 71 17.83 0.88 -18.14
CA SER A 71 16.63 1.71 -18.30
C SER A 71 15.89 1.98 -17.00
N TYR A 72 16.08 1.16 -15.96
CA TYR A 72 15.33 1.28 -14.71
C TYR A 72 16.25 1.51 -13.52
N HIS A 73 16.91 2.67 -13.50
CA HIS A 73 17.63 3.10 -12.30
C HIS A 73 16.64 3.37 -11.15
N GLN A 74 16.95 2.84 -9.97
CA GLN A 74 16.24 3.21 -8.74
C GLN A 74 16.35 4.72 -8.52
N LYS A 75 15.32 5.46 -8.92
CA LYS A 75 15.28 6.91 -8.70
C LYS A 75 15.01 7.14 -7.22
N VAL A 76 15.88 7.90 -6.58
CA VAL A 76 15.66 8.38 -5.22
C VAL A 76 14.44 9.30 -5.23
N ALA A 77 13.55 9.13 -4.26
CA ALA A 77 12.38 9.98 -4.13
C ALA A 77 12.80 11.44 -3.86
N PRO A 78 12.30 12.42 -4.62
CA PRO A 78 12.61 13.81 -4.36
C PRO A 78 12.01 14.28 -3.03
N ALA A 79 12.74 15.16 -2.34
CA ALA A 79 12.38 15.60 -0.99
C ALA A 79 10.98 16.24 -0.89
N TYR A 80 10.53 16.90 -1.96
CA TYR A 80 9.20 17.55 -1.98
C TYR A 80 8.06 16.53 -1.85
N LEU A 81 8.24 15.29 -2.29
CA LEU A 81 7.21 14.25 -2.12
C LEU A 81 7.00 13.90 -0.65
N TYR A 82 8.08 13.87 0.14
CA TYR A 82 7.96 13.67 1.59
C TYR A 82 7.19 14.82 2.25
N ALA A 83 7.47 16.05 1.81
CA ALA A 83 6.76 17.23 2.30
C ALA A 83 5.26 17.23 1.97
N ILE A 84 4.82 16.50 0.95
CA ILE A 84 3.40 16.37 0.57
C ILE A 84 2.77 15.14 1.22
N MET A 85 3.40 13.97 1.10
CA MET A 85 2.81 12.69 1.49
C MET A 85 2.71 12.52 3.01
N MET A 86 3.68 13.01 3.77
CA MET A 86 3.63 12.91 5.24
C MET A 86 2.43 13.67 5.84
N PRO A 87 2.21 14.98 5.53
CA PRO A 87 1.05 15.67 6.05
C PRO A 87 -0.27 15.18 5.45
N LEU A 88 -0.28 14.73 4.19
CA LEU A 88 -1.46 14.15 3.56
C LEU A 88 -1.91 12.88 4.27
N SER A 89 -0.99 11.96 4.52
CA SER A 89 -1.28 10.72 5.25
C SER A 89 -1.72 10.99 6.69
N ALA A 90 -1.10 11.94 7.39
CA ALA A 90 -1.51 12.37 8.72
C ALA A 90 -2.93 12.97 8.72
N LEU A 91 -3.22 13.86 7.78
CA LEU A 91 -4.52 14.51 7.65
C LEU A 91 -5.63 13.50 7.37
N LEU A 92 -5.40 12.57 6.44
CA LEU A 92 -6.36 11.52 6.12
C LEU A 92 -6.59 10.59 7.30
N SER A 93 -5.55 10.24 8.06
CA SER A 93 -5.68 9.41 9.27
C SER A 93 -6.52 10.10 10.34
N ILE A 94 -6.28 11.39 10.59
CA ILE A 94 -7.07 12.18 11.55
C ILE A 94 -8.53 12.28 11.08
N SER A 95 -8.75 12.61 9.81
CA SER A 95 -10.10 12.75 9.23
C SER A 95 -10.89 11.44 9.34
N THR A 96 -10.24 10.31 9.07
CA THR A 96 -10.87 8.99 9.19
C THR A 96 -11.28 8.69 10.63
N LEU A 97 -10.41 8.96 11.60
CA LEU A 97 -10.76 8.77 13.02
C LEU A 97 -11.78 9.79 13.52
N ALA A 98 -11.80 11.01 13.00
CA ALA A 98 -12.81 12.00 13.35
C ALA A 98 -14.22 11.57 12.90
N ILE A 99 -14.31 10.87 11.76
CA ILE A 99 -15.58 10.37 11.20
C ILE A 99 -16.00 9.05 11.87
N GLN A 100 -15.09 8.09 12.01
CA GLN A 100 -15.39 6.73 12.48
C GLN A 100 -15.25 6.56 14.00
N GLY A 101 -14.69 7.56 14.69
CA GLY A 101 -14.39 7.49 16.10
C GLY A 101 -13.16 6.61 16.42
N ILE A 102 -12.75 6.63 17.70
CA ILE A 102 -11.66 5.79 18.21
C ILE A 102 -12.23 4.40 18.50
N SER A 103 -12.28 3.56 17.46
CA SER A 103 -12.88 2.23 17.47
C SER A 103 -12.05 1.28 16.60
N ILE A 104 -12.35 -0.02 16.66
CA ILE A 104 -11.78 -1.02 15.77
C ILE A 104 -12.07 -0.69 14.30
N ILE A 105 -13.28 -0.19 14.03
CA ILE A 105 -13.69 0.25 12.67
C ILE A 105 -12.80 1.42 12.22
N GLY A 106 -12.61 2.43 13.10
CA GLY A 106 -11.73 3.56 12.81
C GLY A 106 -10.29 3.14 12.52
N ALA A 107 -9.75 2.22 13.34
CA ALA A 107 -8.39 1.69 13.13
C ALA A 107 -8.24 0.95 11.80
N LEU A 108 -9.18 0.07 11.46
CA LEU A 108 -9.21 -0.63 10.17
C LEU A 108 -9.34 0.35 9.01
N SER A 109 -10.22 1.33 9.12
CA SER A 109 -10.39 2.36 8.08
C SER A 109 -9.11 3.15 7.82
N VAL A 110 -8.34 3.47 8.86
CA VAL A 110 -7.03 4.12 8.72
C VAL A 110 -6.05 3.22 7.98
N ILE A 111 -6.00 1.92 8.29
CA ILE A 111 -5.17 0.95 7.56
C ILE A 111 -5.54 0.91 6.07
N PHE A 112 -6.84 0.87 5.74
CA PHE A 112 -7.30 0.92 4.36
C PHE A 112 -6.88 2.21 3.63
N VAL A 113 -6.95 3.35 4.31
CA VAL A 113 -6.49 4.64 3.78
C VAL A 113 -4.99 4.60 3.45
N TRP A 114 -4.17 4.04 4.33
CA TRP A 114 -2.73 3.92 4.09
C TRP A 114 -2.40 3.01 2.90
N PHE A 115 -3.06 1.85 2.81
CA PHE A 115 -2.89 0.97 1.65
C PHE A 115 -3.36 1.64 0.37
N GLY A 116 -4.53 2.32 0.38
CA GLY A 116 -5.06 3.05 -0.75
C GLY A 116 -4.11 4.16 -1.23
N LEU A 117 -3.51 4.90 -0.30
CA LEU A 117 -2.51 5.92 -0.61
C LEU A 117 -1.26 5.33 -1.25
N GLY A 118 -0.78 4.20 -0.72
CA GLY A 118 0.36 3.48 -1.28
C GLY A 118 0.08 2.95 -2.68
N LEU A 119 -1.06 2.31 -2.88
CA LEU A 119 -1.49 1.79 -4.18
C LEU A 119 -1.66 2.92 -5.20
N ALA A 120 -2.36 4.01 -4.85
CA ALA A 120 -2.53 5.17 -5.70
C ALA A 120 -1.18 5.80 -6.11
N GLY A 121 -0.22 5.86 -5.18
CA GLY A 121 1.12 6.38 -5.46
C GLY A 121 1.92 5.48 -6.41
N ILE A 122 1.80 4.17 -6.28
CA ILE A 122 2.44 3.20 -7.19
C ILE A 122 1.78 3.27 -8.57
N ASP A 123 0.44 3.25 -8.62
CA ASP A 123 -0.33 3.31 -9.87
C ASP A 123 -0.04 4.60 -10.65
N TYR A 124 -0.02 5.74 -9.99
CA TYR A 124 0.32 7.02 -10.61
C TYR A 124 1.71 7.00 -11.27
N ARG A 125 2.64 6.22 -10.72
CA ARG A 125 4.03 6.20 -11.19
C ARG A 125 4.31 5.14 -12.26
N VAL A 126 3.72 3.97 -12.12
CA VAL A 126 4.10 2.77 -12.90
C VAL A 126 2.91 2.20 -13.66
N GLN A 127 1.68 2.60 -13.31
CA GLN A 127 0.43 2.07 -13.86
C GLN A 127 0.34 0.53 -13.75
N LEU A 128 0.91 -0.01 -12.68
CA LEU A 128 0.89 -1.43 -12.34
C LEU A 128 0.50 -1.56 -10.87
N LEU A 129 -0.58 -2.26 -10.60
CA LEU A 129 -1.01 -2.59 -9.25
C LEU A 129 -0.30 -3.88 -8.79
N PRO A 130 0.57 -3.81 -7.77
CA PRO A 130 1.27 -4.99 -7.30
C PRO A 130 0.33 -5.90 -6.51
N ASP A 131 0.17 -7.14 -6.94
CA ASP A 131 -0.62 -8.18 -6.24
C ASP A 131 -0.19 -8.37 -4.78
N ARG A 132 1.08 -8.14 -4.50
CA ARG A 132 1.66 -8.18 -3.14
C ARG A 132 1.02 -7.19 -2.16
N LEU A 133 0.41 -6.10 -2.64
CA LEU A 133 -0.32 -5.13 -1.82
C LEU A 133 -1.84 -5.32 -1.93
N VAL A 134 -2.33 -5.62 -3.12
CA VAL A 134 -3.77 -5.79 -3.39
C VAL A 134 -4.33 -7.01 -2.67
N LEU A 135 -3.63 -8.16 -2.75
CA LEU A 135 -4.09 -9.41 -2.12
C LEU A 135 -4.19 -9.32 -0.59
N PRO A 136 -3.16 -8.85 0.15
CA PRO A 136 -3.30 -8.70 1.61
C PRO A 136 -4.40 -7.72 1.99
N LEU A 137 -4.57 -6.62 1.26
CA LEU A 137 -5.65 -5.66 1.51
C LEU A 137 -7.02 -6.30 1.32
N GLY A 138 -7.20 -7.05 0.23
CA GLY A 138 -8.42 -7.81 -0.04
C GLY A 138 -8.71 -8.84 1.06
N MET A 139 -7.70 -9.58 1.50
CA MET A 139 -7.83 -10.56 2.59
C MET A 139 -8.21 -9.90 3.91
N ILE A 140 -7.57 -8.79 4.28
CA ILE A 140 -7.93 -8.02 5.48
C ILE A 140 -9.38 -7.54 5.40
N GLY A 141 -9.80 -7.03 4.23
CA GLY A 141 -11.17 -6.59 3.99
C GLY A 141 -12.20 -7.71 4.14
N LEU A 142 -11.93 -8.84 3.51
CA LEU A 142 -12.81 -10.03 3.60
C LEU A 142 -12.88 -10.58 5.02
N MET A 143 -11.76 -10.66 5.74
CA MET A 143 -11.74 -11.09 7.14
C MET A 143 -12.52 -10.14 8.03
N ALA A 144 -12.30 -8.82 7.92
CA ALA A 144 -13.03 -7.83 8.69
C ALA A 144 -14.54 -7.92 8.44
N ASN A 145 -14.97 -8.13 7.20
CA ASN A 145 -16.38 -8.27 6.86
C ASN A 145 -16.94 -9.65 7.21
N GLY A 146 -16.12 -10.71 7.22
CA GLY A 146 -16.50 -12.02 7.72
C GLY A 146 -16.93 -11.99 9.20
N PHE A 147 -16.32 -11.11 9.99
CA PHE A 147 -16.70 -10.84 11.39
C PHE A 147 -17.79 -9.73 11.51
N GLY A 148 -18.32 -9.22 10.42
CA GLY A 148 -19.35 -8.18 10.43
C GLY A 148 -18.86 -6.83 10.97
N VAL A 149 -17.57 -6.54 10.86
CA VAL A 149 -16.98 -5.32 11.46
C VAL A 149 -17.31 -4.06 10.64
N LEU A 150 -17.22 -4.13 9.31
CA LEU A 150 -17.44 -2.97 8.42
C LEU A 150 -18.82 -3.02 7.75
N THR A 151 -19.21 -4.17 7.24
CA THR A 151 -20.50 -4.40 6.56
C THR A 151 -20.90 -5.87 6.69
N THR A 152 -22.09 -6.23 6.18
CA THR A 152 -22.49 -7.62 6.19
C THR A 152 -21.62 -8.44 5.22
N PRO A 153 -21.35 -9.74 5.51
CA PRO A 153 -20.58 -10.59 4.60
C PRO A 153 -21.18 -10.66 3.19
N VAL A 154 -22.50 -10.62 3.09
CA VAL A 154 -23.22 -10.64 1.82
C VAL A 154 -22.93 -9.38 0.99
N ASP A 155 -23.04 -8.20 1.59
CA ASP A 155 -22.74 -6.92 0.92
C ASP A 155 -21.28 -6.82 0.50
N ALA A 156 -20.37 -7.35 1.34
CA ALA A 156 -18.95 -7.40 1.03
C ALA A 156 -18.65 -8.24 -0.23
N ILE A 157 -19.28 -9.42 -0.33
CA ILE A 157 -19.14 -10.31 -1.49
C ILE A 157 -19.73 -9.64 -2.74
N PHE A 158 -20.93 -9.07 -2.64
CA PHE A 158 -21.54 -8.35 -3.77
C PHE A 158 -20.66 -7.18 -4.22
N GLY A 159 -20.14 -6.38 -3.30
CA GLY A 159 -19.21 -5.29 -3.61
C GLY A 159 -17.95 -5.77 -4.32
N ALA A 160 -17.36 -6.87 -3.88
CA ALA A 160 -16.18 -7.46 -4.50
C ALA A 160 -16.50 -7.98 -5.92
N VAL A 161 -17.61 -8.67 -6.12
CA VAL A 161 -18.03 -9.18 -7.43
C VAL A 161 -18.33 -8.03 -8.41
N VAL A 162 -19.07 -7.01 -7.97
CA VAL A 162 -19.37 -5.84 -8.81
C VAL A 162 -18.08 -5.07 -9.14
N GLY A 163 -17.19 -4.88 -8.17
CA GLY A 163 -15.91 -4.24 -8.38
C GLY A 163 -15.04 -4.99 -9.40
N PHE A 164 -14.95 -6.32 -9.26
CA PHE A 164 -14.22 -7.15 -10.22
C PHE A 164 -14.83 -7.08 -11.63
N TRP A 165 -16.16 -7.13 -11.75
CA TRP A 165 -16.84 -7.05 -13.04
C TRP A 165 -16.67 -5.70 -13.75
N TYR A 166 -16.56 -4.62 -12.99
CA TYR A 166 -16.49 -3.26 -13.55
C TYR A 166 -15.06 -2.82 -13.89
N PHE A 167 -14.04 -3.31 -13.14
CA PHE A 167 -12.64 -2.89 -13.27
C PHE A 167 -11.69 -4.01 -13.74
N GLY A 168 -12.11 -5.27 -13.76
CA GLY A 168 -11.34 -6.42 -14.24
C GLY A 168 -11.65 -6.74 -15.67
#